data_a232f45e9f31a147c8fd151bacf58668
#
_entry.id   a232f45e9f31a147c8fd151bacf58668
#
_cell.length_a   1.000
_cell.length_b   1.000
_cell.length_c   1.000
_cell.angle_alpha   90.00
_cell.angle_beta   90.00
_cell.angle_gamma   90.00
#
_symmetry.space_group_name_H-M   'P 1'
#
loop_
_entity.id
_entity.type
_entity.pdbx_description
1 polymer ?
#
loop_
_entity_poly.entity_id
_entity_poly.type
_entity_poly.pdbx_seq_one_letter_code
_entity_poly.pdbx_strand_id
1 'polypeptide(L)'
;MTVTIGRRELLVALGGAAAAWPLAARAQQPVLPVIGLLRSTSIERSAHLVAAFRQGLKESGYIEGQNVAIEYRSAEGQYDRLPGLAEDLVRRQVAVIVATGGDASALAAKAATSTIPIVFTGEDPIRAGLVASFNHPGGNITGVNLMTGEAGSKRLGLLRELVPKAATIAVLFNPSSPGTENHLPDVQSAARSLGLQIGVLNVTDQGEIDAAFGTLARERPDALLVNPDPSMNSRREQIVTLANHYRLPALYEWREFVEAGGLMSSGPSHTEPYRLIGIYTGRILKGAKPAELPVIQSTKFELVINLKTAKALGVTIPNTVLIAAVDIAGFTQATAECCREVGPVILS
;
A
#
# COMPACT_ATOMS: atom_id res chain seq x y z
N MET A 1 -12.44 49.80 -63.60
CA MET A 1 -12.25 50.54 -62.32
C MET A 1 -11.14 49.87 -61.56
N THR A 2 -9.97 50.45 -61.59
CA THR A 2 -8.75 49.95 -60.93
C THR A 2 -8.66 50.61 -59.55
N VAL A 3 -8.86 49.80 -58.50
CA VAL A 3 -8.72 50.29 -57.12
C VAL A 3 -7.24 50.25 -56.77
N THR A 4 -6.64 51.41 -56.60
CA THR A 4 -5.23 51.56 -56.18
C THR A 4 -5.18 51.70 -54.67
N ILE A 5 -4.79 50.60 -54.00
CA ILE A 5 -4.58 50.61 -52.52
C ILE A 5 -3.29 51.39 -52.23
N GLY A 6 -3.42 52.48 -51.48
CA GLY A 6 -2.28 53.30 -51.10
C GLY A 6 -1.32 52.62 -50.14
N ARG A 7 0.01 52.86 -50.31
CA ARG A 7 1.08 52.28 -49.46
C ARG A 7 0.83 52.47 -47.93
N ARG A 8 0.09 53.49 -47.53
CA ARG A 8 -0.23 53.73 -46.11
C ARG A 8 -1.25 52.78 -45.56
N GLU A 9 -2.25 52.32 -46.35
CA GLU A 9 -3.29 51.38 -45.94
C GLU A 9 -2.69 49.96 -45.78
N LEU A 10 -1.73 49.61 -46.61
CA LEU A 10 -1.01 48.33 -46.52
C LEU A 10 -0.14 48.24 -45.25
N LEU A 11 0.45 49.35 -44.81
CA LEU A 11 1.26 49.41 -43.56
C LEU A 11 0.38 49.35 -42.30
N VAL A 12 -0.82 49.86 -42.32
CA VAL A 12 -1.75 49.78 -41.18
C VAL A 12 -2.33 48.36 -41.04
N ALA A 13 -2.60 47.68 -42.16
CA ALA A 13 -3.09 46.30 -42.16
C ALA A 13 -2.00 45.30 -41.69
N LEU A 14 -0.73 45.53 -42.06
CA LEU A 14 0.42 44.71 -41.62
C LEU A 14 0.83 44.97 -40.17
N GLY A 15 0.66 46.22 -39.67
CA GLY A 15 0.97 46.59 -38.28
C GLY A 15 -0.04 45.99 -37.27
N GLY A 16 -1.35 45.89 -37.66
CA GLY A 16 -2.39 45.31 -36.85
C GLY A 16 -2.27 43.81 -36.67
N ALA A 17 -1.79 43.06 -37.68
CA ALA A 17 -1.57 41.61 -37.63
C ALA A 17 -0.39 41.21 -36.76
N ALA A 18 0.66 42.04 -36.69
CA ALA A 18 1.86 41.76 -35.87
C ALA A 18 1.62 41.98 -34.38
N ALA A 19 0.66 42.83 -33.98
CA ALA A 19 0.34 43.09 -32.56
C ALA A 19 -0.60 42.05 -31.94
N ALA A 20 -1.33 41.25 -32.75
CA ALA A 20 -2.23 40.22 -32.27
C ALA A 20 -1.56 38.84 -32.06
N TRP A 21 -0.35 38.63 -32.62
CA TRP A 21 0.37 37.35 -32.53
C TRP A 21 0.80 36.96 -31.11
N PRO A 22 1.32 37.85 -30.23
CA PRO A 22 1.72 37.44 -28.89
C PRO A 22 0.57 37.17 -27.92
N LEU A 23 -0.68 37.64 -28.25
CA LEU A 23 -1.85 37.39 -27.41
C LEU A 23 -2.48 36.00 -27.66
N ALA A 24 -2.41 35.46 -28.87
CA ALA A 24 -2.88 34.15 -29.22
C ALA A 24 -1.94 33.02 -28.68
N ALA A 25 -0.65 33.30 -28.51
CA ALA A 25 0.33 32.34 -27.99
C ALA A 25 0.24 32.14 -26.45
N ARG A 26 -0.46 33.03 -25.73
CA ARG A 26 -0.71 32.89 -24.28
C ARG A 26 -1.96 32.09 -23.93
N ALA A 27 -2.76 31.67 -24.88
CA ALA A 27 -4.08 31.10 -24.64
C ALA A 27 -4.13 29.57 -24.50
N GLN A 28 -3.01 28.86 -24.52
CA GLN A 28 -2.99 27.42 -24.29
C GLN A 28 -1.80 27.03 -23.42
N GLN A 29 -1.85 27.40 -22.14
CA GLN A 29 -1.16 26.54 -21.18
C GLN A 29 -1.91 25.21 -21.21
N PRO A 30 -1.25 24.09 -21.56
CA PRO A 30 -1.90 22.79 -21.53
C PRO A 30 -2.41 22.58 -20.11
N VAL A 31 -3.72 22.37 -19.98
CA VAL A 31 -4.32 22.03 -18.70
C VAL A 31 -3.63 20.75 -18.23
N LEU A 32 -2.89 20.85 -17.14
CA LEU A 32 -2.19 19.70 -16.59
C LEU A 32 -3.21 18.61 -16.26
N PRO A 33 -2.98 17.35 -16.67
CA PRO A 33 -3.84 16.26 -16.23
C PRO A 33 -3.77 16.16 -14.70
N VAL A 34 -4.93 15.95 -14.07
CA VAL A 34 -5.06 15.84 -12.63
C VAL A 34 -5.24 14.38 -12.25
N ILE A 35 -4.41 13.88 -11.36
CA ILE A 35 -4.56 12.56 -10.72
C ILE A 35 -5.28 12.77 -9.40
N GLY A 36 -6.36 12.00 -9.15
CA GLY A 36 -6.99 11.92 -7.84
C GLY A 36 -6.42 10.75 -7.04
N LEU A 37 -5.62 11.01 -6.01
CA LEU A 37 -5.12 9.96 -5.12
C LEU A 37 -6.08 9.80 -3.94
N LEU A 38 -6.85 8.72 -3.94
CA LEU A 38 -7.78 8.33 -2.88
C LEU A 38 -7.13 7.30 -1.96
N ARG A 39 -7.11 7.59 -0.67
CA ARG A 39 -6.49 6.71 0.31
C ARG A 39 -7.36 6.52 1.55
N SER A 40 -7.39 5.31 2.10
CA SER A 40 -8.13 5.01 3.34
C SER A 40 -7.46 5.58 4.60
N THR A 41 -6.13 5.67 4.59
CA THR A 41 -5.33 6.09 5.76
C THR A 41 -4.58 7.39 5.49
N SER A 42 -3.95 7.97 6.54
CA SER A 42 -3.18 9.22 6.46
C SER A 42 -2.09 9.17 5.39
N ILE A 43 -1.98 10.25 4.63
CA ILE A 43 -0.95 10.44 3.60
C ILE A 43 0.41 10.65 4.26
N GLU A 44 0.46 11.42 5.34
CA GLU A 44 1.69 11.74 6.07
C GLU A 44 2.34 10.48 6.64
N ARG A 45 1.55 9.61 7.28
CA ARG A 45 2.02 8.32 7.82
C ARG A 45 2.44 7.32 6.76
N SER A 46 2.12 7.59 5.50
CA SER A 46 2.39 6.77 4.33
C SER A 46 3.28 7.47 3.30
N ALA A 47 4.02 8.50 3.72
CA ALA A 47 4.82 9.34 2.83
C ALA A 47 5.80 8.54 1.97
N HIS A 48 6.39 7.46 2.51
CA HIS A 48 7.30 6.56 1.77
C HIS A 48 6.59 5.83 0.62
N LEU A 49 5.31 5.46 0.79
CA LEU A 49 4.50 4.81 -0.26
C LEU A 49 4.10 5.82 -1.34
N VAL A 50 3.74 7.04 -0.94
CA VAL A 50 3.47 8.14 -1.88
C VAL A 50 4.74 8.50 -2.67
N ALA A 51 5.91 8.47 -2.03
CA ALA A 51 7.19 8.67 -2.71
C ALA A 51 7.47 7.57 -3.74
N ALA A 52 7.18 6.30 -3.41
CA ALA A 52 7.30 5.19 -4.36
C ALA A 52 6.34 5.34 -5.55
N PHE A 53 5.10 5.76 -5.32
CA PHE A 53 4.14 6.09 -6.38
C PHE A 53 4.67 7.21 -7.30
N ARG A 54 5.15 8.32 -6.72
CA ARG A 54 5.76 9.44 -7.47
C ARG A 54 6.97 8.98 -8.28
N GLN A 55 7.76 8.06 -7.74
CA GLN A 55 8.91 7.49 -8.46
C GLN A 55 8.44 6.72 -9.71
N GLY A 56 7.45 5.83 -9.61
CA GLY A 56 6.90 5.11 -10.75
C GLY A 56 6.24 6.04 -11.78
N LEU A 57 5.59 7.11 -11.31
CA LEU A 57 5.01 8.14 -12.17
C LEU A 57 6.11 8.88 -12.95
N LYS A 58 7.23 9.22 -12.29
CA LYS A 58 8.41 9.84 -12.90
C LYS A 58 9.06 8.92 -13.95
N GLU A 59 9.17 7.62 -13.68
CA GLU A 59 9.66 6.63 -14.64
C GLU A 59 8.82 6.59 -15.92
N SER A 60 7.53 6.92 -15.80
CA SER A 60 6.60 7.06 -16.93
C SER A 60 6.63 8.44 -17.59
N GLY A 61 7.49 9.36 -17.13
CA GLY A 61 7.66 10.71 -17.68
C GLY A 61 6.74 11.78 -17.11
N TYR A 62 6.07 11.51 -15.97
CA TYR A 62 5.22 12.48 -15.29
C TYR A 62 5.83 12.93 -13.96
N ILE A 63 5.90 14.23 -13.75
CA ILE A 63 6.46 14.84 -12.53
C ILE A 63 5.42 15.80 -11.96
N GLU A 64 5.02 15.55 -10.71
CA GLU A 64 4.07 16.40 -9.99
C GLU A 64 4.53 17.85 -9.95
N GLY A 65 3.62 18.78 -10.27
CA GLY A 65 3.90 20.22 -10.34
C GLY A 65 4.57 20.69 -11.62
N GLN A 66 5.00 19.76 -12.53
CA GLN A 66 5.58 20.13 -13.83
C GLN A 66 4.64 19.82 -15.00
N ASN A 67 4.21 18.57 -15.14
CA ASN A 67 3.35 18.12 -16.24
C ASN A 67 2.17 17.26 -15.79
N VAL A 68 1.95 17.12 -14.48
CA VAL A 68 0.80 16.48 -13.84
C VAL A 68 0.55 17.14 -12.49
N ALA A 69 -0.72 17.24 -12.08
CA ALA A 69 -1.11 17.62 -10.73
C ALA A 69 -1.68 16.40 -9.99
N ILE A 70 -1.53 16.37 -8.66
CA ILE A 70 -2.11 15.32 -7.82
C ILE A 70 -3.01 15.97 -6.79
N GLU A 71 -4.27 15.56 -6.76
CA GLU A 71 -5.22 15.90 -5.70
C GLU A 71 -5.32 14.76 -4.71
N TYR A 72 -4.94 15.02 -3.49
CA TYR A 72 -4.91 14.04 -2.41
C TYR A 72 -6.22 14.04 -1.63
N ARG A 73 -6.77 12.84 -1.41
CA ARG A 73 -7.95 12.60 -0.55
C ARG A 73 -7.64 11.46 0.39
N SER A 74 -7.75 11.73 1.68
CA SER A 74 -7.49 10.77 2.75
C SER A 74 -8.71 10.64 3.65
N ALA A 75 -9.08 9.39 3.93
CA ALA A 75 -10.15 9.08 4.88
C ALA A 75 -9.67 9.07 6.34
N GLU A 76 -8.35 9.17 6.60
CA GLU A 76 -7.75 9.19 7.93
C GLU A 76 -8.14 7.96 8.81
N GLY A 77 -8.33 6.79 8.17
CA GLY A 77 -8.76 5.55 8.81
C GLY A 77 -10.28 5.42 9.00
N GLN A 78 -11.06 6.42 8.59
CA GLN A 78 -12.52 6.41 8.64
C GLN A 78 -13.07 5.96 7.29
N TYR A 79 -13.30 4.66 7.12
CA TYR A 79 -13.69 4.08 5.83
C TYR A 79 -15.02 4.61 5.29
N ASP A 80 -15.94 5.03 6.15
CA ASP A 80 -17.23 5.63 5.83
C ASP A 80 -17.11 6.97 5.06
N ARG A 81 -15.95 7.64 5.13
CA ARG A 81 -15.67 8.87 4.37
C ARG A 81 -15.30 8.61 2.91
N LEU A 82 -14.85 7.39 2.57
CA LEU A 82 -14.32 7.08 1.24
C LEU A 82 -15.30 7.34 0.10
N PRO A 83 -16.62 7.00 0.19
CA PRO A 83 -17.56 7.27 -0.89
C PRO A 83 -17.63 8.77 -1.23
N GLY A 84 -17.80 9.64 -0.24
CA GLY A 84 -17.86 11.09 -0.47
C GLY A 84 -16.58 11.68 -1.04
N LEU A 85 -15.41 11.14 -0.64
CA LEU A 85 -14.11 11.55 -1.18
C LEU A 85 -13.92 11.09 -2.63
N ALA A 86 -14.39 9.89 -2.98
CA ALA A 86 -14.38 9.40 -4.36
C ALA A 86 -15.28 10.25 -5.26
N GLU A 87 -16.50 10.56 -4.82
CA GLU A 87 -17.43 11.44 -5.52
C GLU A 87 -16.85 12.85 -5.74
N ASP A 88 -16.11 13.38 -4.75
CA ASP A 88 -15.44 14.68 -4.91
C ASP A 88 -14.42 14.64 -6.06
N LEU A 89 -13.62 13.58 -6.17
CA LEU A 89 -12.68 13.41 -7.28
C LEU A 89 -13.40 13.29 -8.64
N VAL A 90 -14.54 12.59 -8.67
CA VAL A 90 -15.37 12.47 -9.87
C VAL A 90 -15.93 13.84 -10.30
N ARG A 91 -16.48 14.63 -9.36
CA ARG A 91 -16.96 16.01 -9.66
C ARG A 91 -15.86 16.91 -10.19
N ARG A 92 -14.63 16.72 -9.77
CA ARG A 92 -13.44 17.45 -10.26
C ARG A 92 -12.93 16.96 -11.60
N GLN A 93 -13.54 15.91 -12.16
CA GLN A 93 -13.18 15.36 -13.46
C GLN A 93 -11.68 15.03 -13.57
N VAL A 94 -11.12 14.38 -12.54
CA VAL A 94 -9.72 13.95 -12.57
C VAL A 94 -9.49 12.99 -13.73
N ALA A 95 -8.28 13.00 -14.31
CA ALA A 95 -7.95 12.16 -15.46
C ALA A 95 -7.83 10.67 -15.09
N VAL A 96 -7.48 10.37 -13.84
CA VAL A 96 -7.37 9.01 -13.30
C VAL A 96 -7.51 9.05 -11.77
N ILE A 97 -8.18 8.06 -11.19
CA ILE A 97 -8.24 7.86 -9.73
C ILE A 97 -7.24 6.78 -9.36
N VAL A 98 -6.32 7.09 -8.45
CA VAL A 98 -5.37 6.14 -7.86
C VAL A 98 -5.88 5.79 -6.47
N ALA A 99 -6.44 4.59 -6.32
CA ALA A 99 -7.08 4.12 -5.09
C ALA A 99 -6.14 3.21 -4.30
N THR A 100 -5.70 3.64 -3.12
CA THR A 100 -4.68 2.98 -2.31
C THR A 100 -5.09 2.83 -0.84
N GLY A 101 -4.39 1.98 -0.11
CA GLY A 101 -4.71 1.70 1.29
C GLY A 101 -5.81 0.65 1.43
N GLY A 102 -5.72 -0.43 0.63
CA GLY A 102 -6.62 -1.58 0.68
C GLY A 102 -7.84 -1.48 -0.23
N ASP A 103 -8.62 -2.56 -0.26
CA ASP A 103 -9.76 -2.73 -1.17
C ASP A 103 -10.87 -1.69 -0.96
N ALA A 104 -11.01 -1.14 0.26
CA ALA A 104 -12.02 -0.13 0.58
C ALA A 104 -11.96 1.10 -0.33
N SER A 105 -10.75 1.62 -0.58
CA SER A 105 -10.56 2.77 -1.46
C SER A 105 -10.90 2.45 -2.91
N ALA A 106 -10.53 1.25 -3.38
CA ALA A 106 -10.81 0.78 -4.74
C ALA A 106 -12.30 0.55 -4.96
N LEU A 107 -12.99 -0.04 -3.97
CA LEU A 107 -14.45 -0.24 -4.00
C LEU A 107 -15.20 1.09 -4.04
N ALA A 108 -14.81 2.06 -3.22
CA ALA A 108 -15.40 3.40 -3.22
C ALA A 108 -15.20 4.11 -4.57
N ALA A 109 -13.98 4.05 -5.14
CA ALA A 109 -13.71 4.61 -6.46
C ALA A 109 -14.54 3.94 -7.55
N LYS A 110 -14.62 2.59 -7.55
CA LYS A 110 -15.40 1.81 -8.53
C LYS A 110 -16.89 2.11 -8.45
N ALA A 111 -17.44 2.31 -7.24
CA ALA A 111 -18.83 2.68 -7.05
C ALA A 111 -19.13 4.12 -7.54
N ALA A 112 -18.17 5.04 -7.44
CA ALA A 112 -18.36 6.44 -7.80
C ALA A 112 -18.29 6.70 -9.31
N THR A 113 -17.60 5.86 -10.11
CA THR A 113 -17.44 6.07 -11.55
C THR A 113 -17.26 4.80 -12.34
N SER A 114 -17.85 4.76 -13.53
CA SER A 114 -17.64 3.72 -14.55
C SER A 114 -16.80 4.21 -15.74
N THR A 115 -16.41 5.49 -15.76
CA THR A 115 -15.75 6.12 -16.92
C THR A 115 -14.35 6.62 -16.62
N ILE A 116 -14.12 7.22 -15.44
CA ILE A 116 -12.77 7.65 -15.06
C ILE A 116 -11.92 6.42 -14.79
N PRO A 117 -10.73 6.28 -15.40
CA PRO A 117 -9.80 5.20 -15.13
C PRO A 117 -9.44 5.10 -13.64
N ILE A 118 -9.37 3.88 -13.14
CA ILE A 118 -8.99 3.59 -11.75
C ILE A 118 -7.76 2.69 -11.75
N VAL A 119 -6.75 3.06 -10.97
CA VAL A 119 -5.57 2.23 -10.67
C VAL A 119 -5.52 1.97 -9.18
N PHE A 120 -5.52 0.71 -8.77
CA PHE A 120 -5.62 0.36 -7.35
C PHE A 120 -4.42 -0.44 -6.81
N THR A 121 -4.26 -0.42 -5.48
CA THR A 121 -3.60 -1.49 -4.71
C THR A 121 -4.66 -2.21 -3.88
N GLY A 122 -4.73 -3.52 -3.99
CA GLY A 122 -5.73 -4.34 -3.29
C GLY A 122 -5.17 -5.67 -2.80
N GLU A 123 -5.91 -6.36 -1.96
CA GLU A 123 -5.47 -7.59 -1.30
C GLU A 123 -5.99 -8.83 -2.02
N ASP A 124 -7.25 -8.84 -2.40
CA ASP A 124 -7.89 -9.90 -3.20
C ASP A 124 -8.93 -9.29 -4.16
N PRO A 125 -8.50 -8.67 -5.26
CA PRO A 125 -9.37 -7.86 -6.10
C PRO A 125 -10.43 -8.68 -6.86
N ILE A 126 -10.22 -9.99 -7.05
CA ILE A 126 -11.24 -10.86 -7.67
C ILE A 126 -12.35 -11.14 -6.65
N ARG A 127 -11.99 -11.55 -5.44
CA ARG A 127 -12.95 -11.86 -4.37
C ARG A 127 -13.71 -10.62 -3.91
N ALA A 128 -13.02 -9.46 -3.87
CA ALA A 128 -13.64 -8.16 -3.60
C ALA A 128 -14.56 -7.68 -4.74
N GLY A 129 -14.60 -8.38 -5.87
CA GLY A 129 -15.40 -7.98 -7.03
C GLY A 129 -14.87 -6.73 -7.73
N LEU A 130 -13.62 -6.35 -7.52
CA LEU A 130 -12.99 -5.21 -8.19
C LEU A 130 -12.72 -5.50 -9.67
N VAL A 131 -12.23 -6.70 -9.98
CA VAL A 131 -11.87 -7.13 -11.33
C VAL A 131 -12.44 -8.53 -11.63
N ALA A 132 -12.67 -8.83 -12.91
CA ALA A 132 -13.15 -10.14 -13.35
C ALA A 132 -12.06 -11.21 -13.28
N SER A 133 -10.84 -10.84 -13.68
CA SER A 133 -9.64 -11.69 -13.60
C SER A 133 -8.38 -10.83 -13.63
N PHE A 134 -7.22 -11.41 -13.29
CA PHE A 134 -5.96 -10.67 -13.33
C PHE A 134 -5.54 -10.30 -14.77
N ASN A 135 -5.71 -11.21 -15.73
CA ASN A 135 -5.32 -10.97 -17.13
C ASN A 135 -6.30 -10.04 -17.87
N HIS A 136 -7.58 -10.08 -17.50
CA HIS A 136 -8.65 -9.27 -18.10
C HIS A 136 -9.47 -8.63 -16.99
N PRO A 137 -9.00 -7.52 -16.41
CA PRO A 137 -9.68 -6.87 -15.29
C PRO A 137 -11.09 -6.41 -15.65
N GLY A 138 -11.28 -5.96 -16.88
CA GLY A 138 -12.57 -5.46 -17.39
C GLY A 138 -12.89 -4.04 -16.90
N GLY A 139 -13.79 -3.36 -17.61
CA GLY A 139 -14.24 -2.03 -17.24
C GLY A 139 -13.13 -0.97 -17.23
N ASN A 140 -13.26 -0.02 -16.29
CA ASN A 140 -12.37 1.13 -16.15
C ASN A 140 -11.30 0.96 -15.04
N ILE A 141 -11.04 -0.25 -14.56
CA ILE A 141 -10.21 -0.49 -13.37
C ILE A 141 -9.08 -1.49 -13.65
N THR A 142 -7.89 -1.21 -13.14
CA THR A 142 -6.74 -2.12 -13.10
C THR A 142 -5.87 -1.78 -11.87
N GLY A 143 -4.81 -2.56 -11.61
CA GLY A 143 -3.95 -2.27 -10.46
C GLY A 143 -2.95 -3.35 -10.12
N VAL A 144 -2.60 -3.41 -8.83
CA VAL A 144 -1.65 -4.37 -8.26
C VAL A 144 -2.30 -5.11 -7.09
N ASN A 145 -2.26 -6.45 -7.15
CA ASN A 145 -2.65 -7.35 -6.06
C ASN A 145 -1.48 -7.58 -5.12
N LEU A 146 -1.66 -7.28 -3.83
CA LEU A 146 -0.65 -7.44 -2.77
C LEU A 146 -0.52 -8.90 -2.30
N MET A 147 -1.51 -9.77 -2.59
CA MET A 147 -1.52 -11.20 -2.20
C MET A 147 -1.38 -11.42 -0.68
N THR A 148 -1.94 -10.55 0.14
CA THR A 148 -1.76 -10.58 1.59
C THR A 148 -2.55 -11.69 2.28
N GLY A 149 -3.69 -12.07 1.72
CA GLY A 149 -4.60 -13.07 2.26
C GLY A 149 -3.99 -14.47 2.37
N GLU A 150 -3.24 -14.90 1.36
CA GLU A 150 -2.62 -16.24 1.33
C GLU A 150 -1.46 -16.42 2.33
N ALA A 151 -0.91 -15.32 2.85
CA ALA A 151 0.23 -15.34 3.76
C ALA A 151 -0.15 -15.58 5.24
N GLY A 152 -1.44 -15.56 5.60
CA GLY A 152 -1.89 -15.72 6.99
C GLY A 152 -1.46 -17.04 7.64
N SER A 153 -1.63 -18.14 6.92
CA SER A 153 -1.21 -19.48 7.37
C SER A 153 0.31 -19.60 7.51
N LYS A 154 1.07 -19.02 6.57
CA LYS A 154 2.55 -18.98 6.64
C LYS A 154 3.01 -18.17 7.85
N ARG A 155 2.39 -17.04 8.14
CA ARG A 155 2.70 -16.21 9.32
C ARG A 155 2.46 -16.98 10.62
N LEU A 156 1.37 -17.72 10.74
CA LEU A 156 1.14 -18.60 11.90
C LEU A 156 2.22 -19.69 12.01
N GLY A 157 2.61 -20.30 10.91
CA GLY A 157 3.70 -21.28 10.88
C GLY A 157 5.01 -20.69 11.40
N LEU A 158 5.41 -19.51 10.90
CA LEU A 158 6.60 -18.79 11.37
C LEU A 158 6.51 -18.43 12.85
N LEU A 159 5.34 -17.98 13.32
CA LEU A 159 5.14 -17.67 14.73
C LEU A 159 5.28 -18.91 15.62
N ARG A 160 4.80 -20.07 15.15
CA ARG A 160 5.00 -21.35 15.81
C ARG A 160 6.48 -21.79 15.85
N GLU A 161 7.25 -21.52 14.80
CA GLU A 161 8.69 -21.78 14.80
C GLU A 161 9.43 -20.89 15.80
N LEU A 162 9.04 -19.61 15.92
CA LEU A 162 9.63 -18.66 16.87
C LEU A 162 9.30 -18.99 18.32
N VAL A 163 8.08 -19.48 18.58
CA VAL A 163 7.59 -19.82 19.92
C VAL A 163 7.08 -21.27 19.89
N PRO A 164 7.98 -22.29 19.88
CA PRO A 164 7.59 -23.68 19.66
C PRO A 164 6.62 -24.25 20.72
N LYS A 165 6.61 -23.68 21.90
CA LYS A 165 5.70 -24.07 23.00
C LYS A 165 4.39 -23.30 23.02
N ALA A 166 4.17 -22.40 22.07
CA ALA A 166 2.93 -21.64 22.01
C ALA A 166 1.72 -22.57 21.87
N ALA A 167 0.73 -22.35 22.69
CA ALA A 167 -0.59 -23.01 22.65
C ALA A 167 -1.68 -21.99 22.29
N THR A 168 -1.50 -20.72 22.68
CA THR A 168 -2.48 -19.64 22.53
C THR A 168 -1.87 -18.47 21.76
N ILE A 169 -2.54 -18.06 20.69
CA ILE A 169 -2.15 -16.91 19.86
C ILE A 169 -3.27 -15.89 19.89
N ALA A 170 -2.94 -14.63 20.23
CA ALA A 170 -3.86 -13.51 20.02
C ALA A 170 -3.78 -13.03 18.57
N VAL A 171 -4.92 -12.61 18.02
CA VAL A 171 -5.02 -12.03 16.69
C VAL A 171 -5.66 -10.67 16.79
N LEU A 172 -4.95 -9.60 16.45
CA LEU A 172 -5.56 -8.28 16.25
C LEU A 172 -6.21 -8.24 14.88
N PHE A 173 -7.46 -7.82 14.84
CA PHE A 173 -8.31 -7.87 13.66
C PHE A 173 -9.14 -6.59 13.54
N ASN A 174 -9.23 -6.02 12.34
CA ASN A 174 -10.11 -4.88 12.08
C ASN A 174 -11.39 -5.33 11.35
N PRO A 175 -12.52 -5.42 12.02
CA PRO A 175 -13.76 -5.88 11.41
C PRO A 175 -14.36 -4.87 10.42
N SER A 176 -13.94 -3.60 10.47
CA SER A 176 -14.44 -2.55 9.57
C SER A 176 -13.71 -2.50 8.23
N SER A 177 -12.62 -3.27 8.06
CA SER A 177 -11.85 -3.29 6.82
C SER A 177 -12.48 -4.29 5.84
N PRO A 178 -12.94 -3.85 4.66
CA PRO A 178 -13.45 -4.75 3.63
C PRO A 178 -12.40 -5.80 3.23
N GLY A 179 -12.83 -7.04 3.09
CA GLY A 179 -11.95 -8.17 2.76
C GLY A 179 -11.31 -8.87 3.95
N THR A 180 -11.17 -8.21 5.10
CA THR A 180 -10.59 -8.79 6.32
C THR A 180 -11.42 -9.97 6.86
N GLU A 181 -12.74 -9.93 6.67
CA GLU A 181 -13.63 -11.03 7.01
C GLU A 181 -13.25 -12.37 6.35
N ASN A 182 -12.56 -12.31 5.20
CA ASN A 182 -12.08 -13.47 4.48
C ASN A 182 -10.78 -14.05 5.05
N HIS A 183 -9.97 -13.22 5.71
CA HIS A 183 -8.68 -13.64 6.28
C HIS A 183 -8.85 -14.42 7.59
N LEU A 184 -9.85 -14.09 8.39
CA LEU A 184 -10.05 -14.72 9.69
C LEU A 184 -10.34 -16.22 9.60
N PRO A 185 -11.25 -16.71 8.71
CA PRO A 185 -11.47 -18.14 8.53
C PRO A 185 -10.20 -18.91 8.11
N ASP A 186 -9.34 -18.32 7.27
CA ASP A 186 -8.10 -18.93 6.82
C ASP A 186 -7.10 -19.05 7.97
N VAL A 187 -6.94 -17.98 8.78
CA VAL A 187 -6.12 -17.99 9.99
C VAL A 187 -6.64 -19.00 11.01
N GLN A 188 -7.98 -19.09 11.21
CA GLN A 188 -8.59 -20.07 12.10
C GLN A 188 -8.38 -21.50 11.64
N SER A 189 -8.48 -21.76 10.34
CA SER A 189 -8.22 -23.07 9.75
C SER A 189 -6.76 -23.49 9.94
N ALA A 190 -5.83 -22.57 9.66
CA ALA A 190 -4.40 -22.81 9.87
C ALA A 190 -4.07 -23.06 11.36
N ALA A 191 -4.67 -22.30 12.27
CA ALA A 191 -4.48 -22.47 13.69
C ALA A 191 -4.91 -23.89 14.15
N ARG A 192 -6.11 -24.35 13.71
CA ARG A 192 -6.57 -25.72 13.98
C ARG A 192 -5.59 -26.77 13.48
N SER A 193 -5.06 -26.60 12.26
CA SER A 193 -4.09 -27.54 11.67
C SER A 193 -2.77 -27.58 12.43
N LEU A 194 -2.39 -26.49 13.09
CA LEU A 194 -1.18 -26.37 13.91
C LEU A 194 -1.40 -26.71 15.39
N GLY A 195 -2.62 -27.06 15.79
CA GLY A 195 -2.99 -27.32 17.19
C GLY A 195 -2.93 -26.07 18.07
N LEU A 196 -3.17 -24.88 17.50
CA LEU A 196 -3.13 -23.60 18.20
C LEU A 196 -4.55 -23.13 18.51
N GLN A 197 -4.73 -22.56 19.69
CA GLN A 197 -5.92 -21.79 20.02
C GLN A 197 -5.72 -20.34 19.68
N ILE A 198 -6.71 -19.70 19.04
CA ILE A 198 -6.64 -18.28 18.74
C ILE A 198 -7.73 -17.50 19.46
N GLY A 199 -7.33 -16.39 20.09
CA GLY A 199 -8.22 -15.35 20.63
C GLY A 199 -8.24 -14.15 19.69
N VAL A 200 -9.42 -13.79 19.16
CA VAL A 200 -9.56 -12.66 18.24
C VAL A 200 -9.94 -11.42 19.02
N LEU A 201 -9.19 -10.34 18.82
CA LEU A 201 -9.42 -9.02 19.40
C LEU A 201 -9.74 -8.04 18.27
N ASN A 202 -10.96 -7.57 18.25
CA ASN A 202 -11.41 -6.58 17.28
C ASN A 202 -10.93 -5.19 17.68
N VAL A 203 -10.29 -4.48 16.75
CA VAL A 203 -9.79 -3.11 16.97
C VAL A 203 -9.99 -2.27 15.71
N THR A 204 -10.59 -1.10 15.87
CA THR A 204 -10.86 -0.15 14.79
C THR A 204 -10.13 1.17 15.00
N ASP A 205 -9.84 1.54 16.25
CA ASP A 205 -9.23 2.80 16.62
C ASP A 205 -8.12 2.65 17.69
N GLN A 206 -7.54 3.78 18.09
CA GLN A 206 -6.46 3.83 19.05
C GLN A 206 -6.89 3.34 20.43
N GLY A 207 -8.08 3.73 20.90
CA GLY A 207 -8.57 3.36 22.23
C GLY A 207 -8.87 1.87 22.34
N GLU A 208 -9.41 1.27 21.28
CA GLU A 208 -9.66 -0.17 21.21
C GLU A 208 -8.36 -0.98 21.15
N ILE A 209 -7.29 -0.45 20.53
CA ILE A 209 -5.95 -1.06 20.58
C ILE A 209 -5.45 -1.09 22.02
N ASP A 210 -5.54 0.02 22.76
CA ASP A 210 -5.10 0.09 24.16
C ASP A 210 -5.93 -0.88 25.05
N ALA A 211 -7.25 -0.94 24.85
CA ALA A 211 -8.14 -1.86 25.57
C ALA A 211 -7.82 -3.34 25.24
N ALA A 212 -7.53 -3.65 23.97
CA ALA A 212 -7.12 -4.98 23.55
C ALA A 212 -5.84 -5.42 24.25
N PHE A 213 -4.82 -4.56 24.30
CA PHE A 213 -3.59 -4.88 25.03
C PHE A 213 -3.79 -4.98 26.55
N GLY A 214 -4.72 -4.23 27.13
CA GLY A 214 -5.17 -4.44 28.51
C GLY A 214 -5.78 -5.82 28.73
N THR A 215 -6.48 -6.37 27.75
CA THR A 215 -7.00 -7.75 27.78
C THR A 215 -5.87 -8.77 27.63
N LEU A 216 -4.96 -8.57 26.69
CA LEU A 216 -3.78 -9.43 26.47
C LEU A 216 -2.91 -9.52 27.74
N ALA A 217 -2.78 -8.45 28.49
CA ALA A 217 -2.06 -8.45 29.77
C ALA A 217 -2.67 -9.40 30.83
N ARG A 218 -3.98 -9.60 30.79
CA ARG A 218 -4.70 -10.53 31.70
C ARG A 218 -4.68 -11.96 31.19
N GLU A 219 -4.95 -12.15 29.90
CA GLU A 219 -5.06 -13.47 29.26
C GLU A 219 -3.71 -14.12 28.99
N ARG A 220 -2.66 -13.32 28.82
CA ARG A 220 -1.27 -13.74 28.60
C ARG A 220 -1.12 -14.78 27.49
N PRO A 221 -1.54 -14.49 26.25
CA PRO A 221 -1.29 -15.38 25.14
C PRO A 221 0.23 -15.52 24.91
N ASP A 222 0.63 -16.62 24.29
CA ASP A 222 2.05 -16.92 24.05
C ASP A 222 2.65 -16.02 22.95
N ALA A 223 1.84 -15.57 22.00
CA ALA A 223 2.27 -14.67 20.94
C ALA A 223 1.09 -13.88 20.33
N LEU A 224 1.42 -12.89 19.51
CA LEU A 224 0.50 -12.01 18.82
C LEU A 224 0.69 -12.10 17.30
N LEU A 225 -0.41 -12.27 16.58
CA LEU A 225 -0.48 -12.06 15.14
C LEU A 225 -1.26 -10.76 14.88
N VAL A 226 -0.66 -9.81 14.18
CA VAL A 226 -1.37 -8.62 13.70
C VAL A 226 -1.85 -8.90 12.28
N ASN A 227 -3.17 -8.94 12.10
CA ASN A 227 -3.75 -9.17 10.78
C ASN A 227 -3.46 -7.97 9.85
N PRO A 228 -3.21 -8.20 8.56
CA PRO A 228 -3.01 -7.11 7.60
C PRO A 228 -4.17 -6.12 7.60
N ASP A 229 -3.88 -4.87 7.80
CA ASP A 229 -4.85 -3.78 7.71
C ASP A 229 -4.14 -2.43 7.59
N PRO A 230 -4.52 -1.57 6.62
CA PRO A 230 -3.89 -0.26 6.44
C PRO A 230 -4.00 0.65 7.67
N SER A 231 -5.11 0.57 8.44
CA SER A 231 -5.29 1.39 9.63
C SER A 231 -4.38 0.93 10.77
N MET A 232 -4.18 -0.39 10.94
CA MET A 232 -3.20 -0.94 11.89
C MET A 232 -1.78 -0.56 11.50
N ASN A 233 -1.42 -0.59 10.20
CA ASN A 233 -0.12 -0.13 9.76
C ASN A 233 0.11 1.36 10.06
N SER A 234 -0.90 2.19 9.96
CA SER A 234 -0.81 3.60 10.34
C SER A 234 -0.63 3.81 11.85
N ARG A 235 -0.95 2.80 12.68
CA ARG A 235 -0.79 2.78 14.15
C ARG A 235 0.32 1.82 14.61
N ARG A 236 1.21 1.41 13.71
CA ARG A 236 2.27 0.43 13.98
C ARG A 236 3.14 0.79 15.18
N GLU A 237 3.46 2.06 15.38
CA GLU A 237 4.27 2.52 16.51
C GLU A 237 3.58 2.24 17.85
N GLN A 238 2.27 2.48 17.96
CA GLN A 238 1.47 2.15 19.14
C GLN A 238 1.47 0.63 19.37
N ILE A 239 1.12 -0.15 18.35
CA ILE A 239 1.02 -1.61 18.44
C ILE A 239 2.37 -2.22 18.85
N VAL A 240 3.46 -1.79 18.22
CA VAL A 240 4.82 -2.27 18.50
C VAL A 240 5.25 -1.90 19.93
N THR A 241 4.98 -0.66 20.35
CA THR A 241 5.30 -0.19 21.71
C THR A 241 4.58 -1.03 22.76
N LEU A 242 3.29 -1.29 22.55
CA LEU A 242 2.50 -2.11 23.47
C LEU A 242 2.95 -3.57 23.46
N ALA A 243 3.19 -4.18 22.29
CA ALA A 243 3.69 -5.55 22.19
C ALA A 243 5.03 -5.73 22.95
N ASN A 244 5.96 -4.79 22.80
CA ASN A 244 7.23 -4.79 23.49
C ASN A 244 7.07 -4.54 25.01
N HIS A 245 6.18 -3.64 25.41
CA HIS A 245 5.89 -3.34 26.83
C HIS A 245 5.37 -4.60 27.55
N TYR A 246 4.45 -5.32 26.95
CA TYR A 246 3.89 -6.56 27.50
C TYR A 246 4.75 -7.80 27.20
N ARG A 247 5.93 -7.63 26.59
CA ARG A 247 6.88 -8.70 26.23
C ARG A 247 6.22 -9.79 25.40
N LEU A 248 5.33 -9.44 24.51
CA LEU A 248 4.56 -10.35 23.68
C LEU A 248 5.26 -10.52 22.33
N PRO A 249 5.80 -11.72 22.00
CA PRO A 249 6.35 -11.99 20.69
C PRO A 249 5.27 -11.75 19.63
N ALA A 250 5.53 -10.83 18.69
CA ALA A 250 4.54 -10.41 17.70
C ALA A 250 5.07 -10.56 16.28
N LEU A 251 4.21 -11.05 15.39
CA LEU A 251 4.45 -11.15 13.98
C LEU A 251 3.50 -10.27 13.19
N TYR A 252 4.08 -9.55 12.25
CA TYR A 252 3.43 -8.54 11.43
C TYR A 252 3.51 -8.93 9.94
N GLU A 253 2.80 -8.18 9.11
CA GLU A 253 2.91 -8.37 7.66
C GLU A 253 4.04 -7.53 7.07
N TRP A 254 4.05 -6.23 7.36
CA TRP A 254 4.93 -5.28 6.68
C TRP A 254 6.18 -4.93 7.48
N ARG A 255 7.29 -4.75 6.76
CA ARG A 255 8.59 -4.38 7.31
C ARG A 255 8.57 -3.11 8.18
N GLU A 256 7.64 -2.20 7.92
CA GLU A 256 7.48 -0.94 8.67
C GLU A 256 7.23 -1.17 10.17
N PHE A 257 6.61 -2.30 10.54
CA PHE A 257 6.48 -2.70 11.94
C PHE A 257 7.83 -3.06 12.57
N VAL A 258 8.69 -3.75 11.81
CA VAL A 258 10.03 -4.12 12.28
C VAL A 258 10.94 -2.90 12.37
N GLU A 259 10.83 -1.98 11.43
CA GLU A 259 11.51 -0.68 11.46
C GLU A 259 11.07 0.17 12.67
N ALA A 260 9.82 0.07 13.10
CA ALA A 260 9.32 0.68 14.33
C ALA A 260 9.75 -0.06 15.62
N GLY A 261 10.51 -1.16 15.52
CA GLY A 261 11.00 -1.94 16.65
C GLY A 261 10.23 -3.24 16.92
N GLY A 262 9.34 -3.67 16.03
CA GLY A 262 8.65 -4.95 16.08
C GLY A 262 9.61 -6.14 15.92
N LEU A 263 9.18 -7.35 16.34
CA LEU A 263 10.00 -8.55 16.33
C LEU A 263 10.29 -9.07 14.92
N MET A 264 9.25 -9.35 14.16
CA MET A 264 9.38 -9.97 12.83
C MET A 264 8.19 -9.62 11.94
N SER A 265 8.45 -9.44 10.66
CA SER A 265 7.41 -9.32 9.63
C SER A 265 7.61 -10.31 8.49
N SER A 266 6.50 -10.79 7.93
CA SER A 266 6.49 -11.64 6.75
C SER A 266 5.33 -11.28 5.84
N GLY A 267 5.64 -10.73 4.67
CA GLY A 267 4.64 -10.29 3.71
C GLY A 267 5.24 -9.72 2.43
N PRO A 268 4.39 -9.23 1.52
CA PRO A 268 4.87 -8.63 0.28
C PRO A 268 5.60 -7.31 0.56
N SER A 269 6.54 -6.97 -0.32
CA SER A 269 7.11 -5.62 -0.35
C SER A 269 6.00 -4.59 -0.51
N HIS A 270 5.98 -3.58 0.35
CA HIS A 270 4.90 -2.59 0.35
C HIS A 270 5.16 -1.44 -0.63
N THR A 271 6.43 -1.11 -0.91
CA THR A 271 6.80 0.01 -1.78
C THR A 271 6.72 -0.32 -3.27
N GLU A 272 7.10 -1.55 -3.67
CA GLU A 272 7.12 -1.94 -5.09
C GLU A 272 5.73 -1.87 -5.76
N PRO A 273 4.63 -2.35 -5.15
CA PRO A 273 3.27 -2.13 -5.67
C PRO A 273 2.94 -0.66 -5.92
N TYR A 274 3.36 0.25 -5.04
CA TYR A 274 3.12 1.69 -5.21
C TYR A 274 3.92 2.28 -6.39
N ARG A 275 5.15 1.83 -6.61
CA ARG A 275 5.91 2.20 -7.80
C ARG A 275 5.22 1.71 -9.08
N LEU A 276 4.73 0.48 -9.09
CA LEU A 276 4.05 -0.11 -10.23
C LEU A 276 2.73 0.60 -10.57
N ILE A 277 1.90 0.98 -9.58
CA ILE A 277 0.70 1.78 -9.87
C ILE A 277 1.05 3.17 -10.39
N GLY A 278 2.19 3.75 -10.01
CA GLY A 278 2.72 4.98 -10.61
C GLY A 278 3.01 4.82 -12.10
N ILE A 279 3.66 3.71 -12.47
CA ILE A 279 3.91 3.36 -13.88
C ILE A 279 2.59 3.17 -14.64
N TYR A 280 1.63 2.44 -14.07
CA TYR A 280 0.32 2.19 -14.69
C TYR A 280 -0.47 3.49 -14.89
N THR A 281 -0.45 4.37 -13.88
CA THR A 281 -1.06 5.70 -13.97
C THR A 281 -0.47 6.48 -15.15
N GLY A 282 0.85 6.50 -15.30
CA GLY A 282 1.50 7.17 -16.42
C GLY A 282 1.17 6.55 -17.78
N ARG A 283 1.01 5.22 -17.87
CA ARG A 283 0.55 4.56 -19.10
C ARG A 283 -0.88 4.95 -19.46
N ILE A 284 -1.78 5.06 -18.48
CA ILE A 284 -3.16 5.48 -18.68
C ILE A 284 -3.21 6.94 -19.12
N LEU A 285 -2.42 7.83 -18.53
CA LEU A 285 -2.31 9.22 -18.97
C LEU A 285 -1.77 9.36 -20.42
N LYS A 286 -1.07 8.34 -20.93
CA LYS A 286 -0.65 8.22 -22.34
C LYS A 286 -1.69 7.55 -23.25
N GLY A 287 -2.87 7.22 -22.73
CA GLY A 287 -3.98 6.66 -23.51
C GLY A 287 -4.15 5.15 -23.40
N ALA A 288 -3.38 4.43 -22.58
CA ALA A 288 -3.64 3.01 -22.34
C ALA A 288 -4.98 2.82 -21.60
N LYS A 289 -5.74 1.80 -21.99
CA LYS A 289 -7.02 1.50 -21.35
C LYS A 289 -6.82 0.57 -20.16
N PRO A 290 -7.47 0.82 -19.00
CA PRO A 290 -7.38 -0.07 -17.84
C PRO A 290 -7.71 -1.53 -18.17
N ALA A 291 -8.74 -1.78 -18.98
CA ALA A 291 -9.16 -3.12 -19.39
C ALA A 291 -8.09 -3.91 -20.13
N GLU A 292 -7.11 -3.24 -20.75
CA GLU A 292 -5.99 -3.84 -21.51
C GLU A 292 -4.73 -4.03 -20.65
N LEU A 293 -4.74 -3.53 -19.40
CA LEU A 293 -3.63 -3.62 -18.46
C LEU A 293 -3.92 -4.73 -17.45
N PRO A 294 -3.19 -5.86 -17.49
CA PRO A 294 -3.36 -6.93 -16.50
C PRO A 294 -3.13 -6.41 -15.07
N VAL A 295 -3.86 -6.96 -14.09
CA VAL A 295 -3.56 -6.74 -12.69
C VAL A 295 -2.26 -7.45 -12.35
N ILE A 296 -1.26 -6.70 -11.90
CA ILE A 296 0.04 -7.27 -11.50
C ILE A 296 -0.11 -7.92 -10.13
N GLN A 297 0.45 -9.11 -9.97
CA GLN A 297 0.58 -9.75 -8.67
C GLN A 297 1.94 -9.41 -8.07
N SER A 298 1.98 -9.02 -6.80
CA SER A 298 3.23 -8.79 -6.08
C SER A 298 3.95 -10.12 -5.89
N THR A 299 5.17 -10.22 -6.41
CA THR A 299 6.00 -11.43 -6.30
C THR A 299 7.15 -11.29 -5.31
N LYS A 300 7.42 -10.06 -4.85
CA LYS A 300 8.50 -9.79 -3.91
C LYS A 300 7.98 -9.90 -2.49
N PHE A 301 8.27 -11.01 -1.84
CA PHE A 301 8.01 -11.24 -0.42
C PHE A 301 9.27 -10.96 0.40
N GLU A 302 9.08 -10.41 1.59
CA GLU A 302 10.13 -10.04 2.52
C GLU A 302 9.87 -10.69 3.88
N LEU A 303 10.89 -11.35 4.42
CA LEU A 303 10.95 -11.78 5.81
C LEU A 303 12.00 -10.91 6.50
N VAL A 304 11.58 -10.09 7.46
CA VAL A 304 12.43 -9.14 8.16
C VAL A 304 12.41 -9.45 9.65
N ILE A 305 13.58 -9.46 10.30
CA ILE A 305 13.73 -9.84 11.70
C ILE A 305 14.49 -8.74 12.45
N ASN A 306 14.05 -8.41 13.65
CA ASN A 306 14.75 -7.52 14.57
C ASN A 306 15.42 -8.33 15.70
N LEU A 307 16.70 -8.58 15.56
CA LEU A 307 17.47 -9.35 16.56
C LEU A 307 17.57 -8.64 17.92
N LYS A 308 17.57 -7.29 17.93
CA LYS A 308 17.58 -6.53 19.18
C LYS A 308 16.29 -6.79 19.98
N THR A 309 15.16 -6.76 19.29
CA THR A 309 13.85 -7.05 19.89
C THR A 309 13.74 -8.52 20.29
N ALA A 310 14.22 -9.47 19.45
CA ALA A 310 14.26 -10.87 19.80
C ALA A 310 15.04 -11.12 21.11
N LYS A 311 16.22 -10.52 21.23
CA LYS A 311 17.03 -10.59 22.46
C LYS A 311 16.31 -10.00 23.68
N ALA A 312 15.65 -8.84 23.53
CA ALA A 312 14.90 -8.19 24.61
C ALA A 312 13.72 -9.04 25.09
N LEU A 313 13.05 -9.75 24.16
CA LEU A 313 11.94 -10.64 24.46
C LEU A 313 12.38 -12.02 24.97
N GLY A 314 13.67 -12.36 24.87
CA GLY A 314 14.19 -13.70 25.19
C GLY A 314 13.80 -14.77 24.15
N VAL A 315 13.50 -14.35 22.91
CA VAL A 315 13.14 -15.24 21.80
C VAL A 315 14.41 -15.64 21.04
N THR A 316 14.63 -16.93 20.89
CA THR A 316 15.70 -17.48 20.05
C THR A 316 15.18 -17.66 18.64
N ILE A 317 15.82 -17.01 17.66
CA ILE A 317 15.43 -17.15 16.26
C ILE A 317 16.07 -18.42 15.69
N PRO A 318 15.29 -19.37 15.15
CA PRO A 318 15.84 -20.59 14.53
C PRO A 318 16.71 -20.26 13.29
N ASN A 319 17.73 -21.05 13.05
CA ASN A 319 18.61 -20.87 11.88
C ASN A 319 17.84 -20.95 10.56
N THR A 320 16.83 -21.79 10.46
CA THR A 320 15.93 -21.89 9.29
C THR A 320 15.26 -20.55 8.96
N VAL A 321 14.82 -19.84 9.99
CA VAL A 321 14.17 -18.52 9.86
C VAL A 321 15.20 -17.44 9.52
N LEU A 322 16.40 -17.49 10.11
CA LEU A 322 17.49 -16.54 9.80
C LEU A 322 17.95 -16.66 8.35
N ILE A 323 18.10 -17.88 7.82
CA ILE A 323 18.52 -18.11 6.43
C ILE A 323 17.46 -17.62 5.44
N ALA A 324 16.19 -17.73 5.80
CA ALA A 324 15.08 -17.25 4.96
C ALA A 324 14.87 -15.73 5.01
N ALA A 325 15.47 -15.04 5.99
CA ALA A 325 15.31 -13.60 6.15
C ALA A 325 16.02 -12.82 5.01
N VAL A 326 15.28 -11.89 4.41
CA VAL A 326 15.80 -10.99 3.36
C VAL A 326 16.59 -9.85 3.99
N ASP A 327 16.20 -9.44 5.21
CA ASP A 327 16.81 -8.35 5.94
C ASP A 327 16.75 -8.63 7.45
N ILE A 328 17.83 -8.26 8.16
CA ILE A 328 17.95 -8.47 9.60
C ILE A 328 18.27 -7.12 10.26
N ALA A 329 17.27 -6.51 10.87
CA ALA A 329 17.44 -5.27 11.61
C ALA A 329 18.21 -5.50 12.92
N GLY A 330 19.14 -4.60 13.25
CA GLY A 330 19.94 -4.68 14.45
C GLY A 330 21.30 -5.39 14.27
N PHE A 331 21.68 -5.72 13.04
CA PHE A 331 23.05 -6.11 12.71
C PHE A 331 23.97 -4.87 12.74
N THR A 332 24.91 -4.84 13.68
CA THR A 332 26.07 -3.94 13.57
C THR A 332 27.09 -4.59 12.62
N GLN A 333 27.92 -3.78 11.92
CA GLN A 333 28.96 -4.27 11.01
C GLN A 333 29.87 -5.37 11.58
N ALA A 334 30.06 -5.42 12.90
CA ALA A 334 30.85 -6.44 13.60
C ALA A 334 30.22 -7.85 13.53
N THR A 335 28.90 -7.99 13.37
CA THR A 335 28.23 -9.30 13.24
C THR A 335 28.16 -9.78 11.79
N ALA A 336 28.28 -8.88 10.82
CA ALA A 336 28.35 -9.23 9.40
C ALA A 336 29.64 -9.98 9.02
N GLU A 337 30.72 -9.78 9.76
CA GLU A 337 31.99 -10.50 9.55
C GLU A 337 31.90 -11.93 10.02
N CYS A 338 31.23 -12.23 11.14
CA CYS A 338 31.02 -13.56 11.64
C CYS A 338 30.18 -14.45 10.71
N CYS A 339 29.23 -13.90 9.99
CA CYS A 339 28.40 -14.63 9.00
C CYS A 339 29.10 -14.83 7.65
N ARG A 340 30.12 -14.06 7.31
CA ARG A 340 30.96 -14.29 6.13
C ARG A 340 31.98 -15.40 6.27
N GLU A 341 32.34 -15.78 7.49
CA GLU A 341 33.23 -16.92 7.77
C GLU A 341 32.51 -18.28 7.65
N VAL A 342 31.16 -18.29 7.71
CA VAL A 342 30.35 -19.48 7.36
C VAL A 342 30.02 -19.37 5.87
N GLY A 343 30.96 -19.84 5.02
CA GLY A 343 30.91 -19.71 3.56
C GLY A 343 29.58 -20.11 2.91
N PRO A 344 29.39 -19.77 1.62
CA PRO A 344 28.14 -20.05 0.91
C PRO A 344 27.96 -21.57 0.81
N VAL A 345 26.92 -22.09 1.44
CA VAL A 345 26.45 -23.45 1.19
C VAL A 345 25.82 -23.43 -0.20
N ILE A 346 26.60 -23.82 -1.19
CA ILE A 346 26.13 -24.12 -2.53
C ILE A 346 25.24 -25.37 -2.41
N LEU A 347 23.94 -25.16 -2.58
CA LEU A 347 22.99 -26.23 -2.80
C LEU A 347 23.18 -26.75 -4.24
N SER A 348 23.77 -27.93 -4.35
CA SER A 348 23.75 -28.78 -5.55
C SER A 348 22.39 -29.47 -5.70
#